data_d452d5bd3d4336bd06dae1575d13cf33
#
_entry.id   d452d5bd3d4336bd06dae1575d13cf33
#
_cell.length_a   1.000
_cell.length_b   1.000
_cell.length_c   1.000
_cell.angle_alpha   90.00
_cell.angle_beta   90.00
_cell.angle_gamma   90.00
#
_symmetry.space_group_name_H-M   'P 1'
#
loop_
_entity.id
_entity.type
_entity.pdbx_description
1 polymer ?
#
loop_
_entity_poly.entity_id
_entity_poly.type
_entity_poly.pdbx_seq_one_letter_code
_entity_poly.pdbx_strand_id
1 'polypeptide(L)'
;AFLQDEYRSTQTYWKNLNDLGIDILFSCVPKSEISKVYPKNKVPKLKVENVLTGYISNKLLNHEVLPIKDRSIDVGYRTRKTPYWLGKLGYEKWFIAEEFKRKAKDMKLNIDFSTKEGDRLYGNDWVNFITSCRAVIGVESGASIIDYDGELEKAVESYVEENPDASFDQV
;
A
#
# COMPACT_ATOMS: atom_id res chain seq x y z
N ALA A 1 9.65 -13.38 13.28
CA ALA A 1 9.40 -13.03 11.87
C ALA A 1 8.81 -11.62 11.76
N PHE A 2 8.87 -11.03 10.60
CA PHE A 2 8.18 -9.78 10.24
C PHE A 2 7.44 -9.99 8.92
N LEU A 3 6.14 -9.64 8.87
CA LEU A 3 5.31 -9.68 7.69
C LEU A 3 4.65 -8.31 7.48
N GLN A 4 4.40 -7.97 6.23
CA GLN A 4 3.91 -6.66 5.84
C GLN A 4 2.69 -6.70 4.91
N ASP A 5 2.55 -7.72 4.07
CA ASP A 5 1.52 -7.83 3.04
C ASP A 5 0.75 -9.17 3.17
N GLU A 6 0.29 -9.48 4.38
CA GLU A 6 -0.39 -10.74 4.72
C GLU A 6 -1.87 -10.81 4.34
N TYR A 7 -2.35 -9.88 3.56
CA TYR A 7 -3.74 -9.81 3.09
C TYR A 7 -4.07 -10.78 1.94
N ARG A 8 -3.07 -11.50 1.42
CA ARG A 8 -3.20 -12.42 0.29
C ARG A 8 -2.83 -13.84 0.71
N SER A 9 -3.76 -14.79 0.48
CA SER A 9 -3.53 -16.22 0.79
C SER A 9 -3.01 -16.44 2.23
N THR A 10 -3.63 -15.79 3.20
CA THR A 10 -3.20 -15.74 4.61
C THR A 10 -3.04 -17.12 5.24
N GLN A 11 -3.82 -18.12 4.81
CA GLN A 11 -3.71 -19.52 5.27
C GLN A 11 -2.31 -20.12 5.02
N THR A 12 -1.64 -19.71 3.96
CA THR A 12 -0.27 -20.15 3.66
C THR A 12 0.71 -19.64 4.71
N TYR A 13 0.50 -18.42 5.21
CA TYR A 13 1.32 -17.88 6.31
C TYR A 13 1.11 -18.66 7.61
N TRP A 14 -0.13 -19.06 7.96
CA TRP A 14 -0.37 -19.86 9.16
C TRP A 14 0.41 -21.16 9.12
N LYS A 15 0.35 -21.87 7.98
CA LYS A 15 1.12 -23.10 7.79
C LYS A 15 2.62 -22.84 7.95
N ASN A 16 3.16 -21.87 7.23
CA ASN A 16 4.60 -21.58 7.24
C ASN A 16 5.09 -21.13 8.63
N LEU A 17 4.33 -20.32 9.36
CA LEU A 17 4.67 -19.86 10.71
C LEU A 17 4.73 -21.05 11.70
N ASN A 18 3.81 -22.00 11.60
CA ASN A 18 3.81 -23.21 12.43
C ASN A 18 4.97 -24.14 12.04
N ASP A 19 5.16 -24.41 10.75
CA ASP A 19 6.20 -25.32 10.24
C ASP A 19 7.62 -24.81 10.58
N LEU A 20 7.81 -23.50 10.53
CA LEU A 20 9.08 -22.85 10.89
C LEU A 20 9.26 -22.64 12.40
N GLY A 21 8.25 -22.95 13.22
CA GLY A 21 8.31 -22.77 14.68
C GLY A 21 8.46 -21.31 15.10
N ILE A 22 7.79 -20.38 14.44
CA ILE A 22 7.86 -18.95 14.77
C ILE A 22 7.06 -18.66 16.04
N ASP A 23 7.72 -18.14 17.06
CA ASP A 23 7.09 -17.77 18.33
C ASP A 23 6.53 -16.36 18.31
N ILE A 24 7.23 -15.42 17.65
CA ILE A 24 6.85 -14.00 17.59
C ILE A 24 6.80 -13.52 16.14
N LEU A 25 5.68 -12.91 15.79
CA LEU A 25 5.45 -12.23 14.52
C LEU A 25 5.27 -10.73 14.75
N PHE A 26 6.05 -9.93 14.06
CA PHE A 26 5.82 -8.50 13.92
C PHE A 26 4.99 -8.27 12.65
N SER A 27 3.83 -7.63 12.80
CA SER A 27 2.86 -7.43 11.74
C SER A 27 2.32 -6.00 11.74
N CYS A 28 1.95 -5.51 10.56
CA CYS A 28 1.29 -4.22 10.39
C CYS A 28 -0.23 -4.29 10.54
N VAL A 29 -0.79 -5.47 10.74
CA VAL A 29 -2.23 -5.65 11.01
C VAL A 29 -2.62 -4.89 12.28
N PRO A 30 -3.69 -4.07 12.23
CA PRO A 30 -4.18 -3.36 13.40
C PRO A 30 -4.47 -4.31 14.58
N LYS A 31 -4.18 -3.87 15.81
CA LYS A 31 -4.35 -4.71 17.02
C LYS A 31 -5.76 -5.30 17.14
N SER A 32 -6.79 -4.54 16.75
CA SER A 32 -8.20 -4.99 16.76
C SER A 32 -8.45 -6.17 15.82
N GLU A 33 -7.67 -6.31 14.76
CA GLU A 33 -7.87 -7.29 13.70
C GLU A 33 -6.95 -8.52 13.82
N ILE A 34 -5.92 -8.47 14.67
CA ILE A 34 -4.94 -9.55 14.84
C ILE A 34 -5.61 -10.91 15.11
N SER A 35 -6.63 -10.95 15.97
CA SER A 35 -7.32 -12.21 16.31
C SER A 35 -8.11 -12.80 15.14
N LYS A 36 -8.51 -11.98 14.16
CA LYS A 36 -9.18 -12.42 12.94
C LYS A 36 -8.16 -12.95 11.92
N VAL A 37 -7.06 -12.21 11.73
CA VAL A 37 -6.02 -12.57 10.76
C VAL A 37 -5.18 -13.76 11.25
N TYR A 38 -4.87 -13.80 12.54
CA TYR A 38 -4.06 -14.85 13.19
C TYR A 38 -4.83 -15.51 14.34
N PRO A 39 -5.88 -16.29 14.05
CA PRO A 39 -6.71 -16.90 15.09
C PRO A 39 -5.92 -18.00 15.82
N LYS A 40 -6.06 -18.07 17.14
CA LYS A 40 -5.31 -19.01 18.02
C LYS A 40 -5.52 -20.49 17.69
N ASN A 41 -6.63 -20.86 17.11
CA ASN A 41 -6.87 -22.24 16.64
C ASN A 41 -6.06 -22.62 15.39
N LYS A 42 -5.50 -21.65 14.67
CA LYS A 42 -4.64 -21.85 13.48
C LYS A 42 -3.15 -21.69 13.82
N VAL A 43 -2.83 -20.76 14.71
CA VAL A 43 -1.44 -20.43 15.13
C VAL A 43 -1.35 -20.36 16.66
N PRO A 44 -1.49 -21.50 17.37
CA PRO A 44 -1.71 -21.51 18.82
C PRO A 44 -0.56 -20.93 19.64
N LYS A 45 0.68 -21.10 19.18
CA LYS A 45 1.89 -20.65 19.89
C LYS A 45 2.31 -19.23 19.51
N LEU A 46 1.81 -18.71 18.40
CA LEU A 46 2.24 -17.44 17.84
C LEU A 46 1.82 -16.27 18.73
N LYS A 47 2.77 -15.43 19.11
CA LYS A 47 2.54 -14.09 19.64
C LYS A 47 2.65 -13.08 18.49
N VAL A 48 1.65 -12.22 18.29
CA VAL A 48 1.66 -11.19 17.27
C VAL A 48 1.82 -9.84 17.93
N GLU A 49 2.80 -9.07 17.48
CA GLU A 49 3.05 -7.69 17.90
C GLU A 49 2.81 -6.74 16.73
N ASN A 50 1.95 -5.75 16.94
CA ASN A 50 1.69 -4.72 15.95
C ASN A 50 2.85 -3.72 15.89
N VAL A 51 3.36 -3.48 14.69
CA VAL A 51 4.46 -2.55 14.42
C VAL A 51 4.16 -1.67 13.22
N LEU A 52 4.94 -0.59 13.08
CA LEU A 52 4.86 0.26 11.89
C LEU A 52 5.52 -0.41 10.68
N THR A 53 5.07 -0.03 9.49
CA THR A 53 5.51 -0.60 8.20
C THR A 53 6.93 -0.23 7.79
N GLY A 54 7.59 0.68 8.50
CA GLY A 54 8.90 1.14 8.11
C GLY A 54 9.69 1.76 9.27
N TYR A 55 10.92 2.12 8.96
CA TYR A 55 11.82 2.83 9.86
C TYR A 55 12.46 4.02 9.15
N ILE A 56 12.90 5.01 9.92
CA ILE A 56 13.63 6.15 9.41
C ILE A 56 15.13 5.87 9.57
N SER A 57 15.84 5.75 8.45
CA SER A 57 17.29 5.56 8.47
C SER A 57 18.03 6.86 8.82
N ASN A 58 19.24 6.76 9.41
CA ASN A 58 20.09 7.91 9.66
C ASN A 58 20.43 8.69 8.38
N LYS A 59 20.54 7.99 7.24
CA LYS A 59 20.75 8.62 5.94
C LYS A 59 19.59 9.55 5.57
N LEU A 60 18.37 9.14 5.86
CA LEU A 60 17.18 9.94 5.58
C LEU A 60 17.06 11.13 6.53
N LEU A 61 17.42 10.96 7.80
CA LEU A 61 17.44 12.05 8.79
C LEU A 61 18.41 13.18 8.44
N ASN A 62 19.53 12.83 7.79
CA ASN A 62 20.58 13.77 7.41
C ASN A 62 20.47 14.23 5.94
N HIS A 63 19.36 13.93 5.27
CA HIS A 63 19.17 14.35 3.88
C HIS A 63 18.91 15.87 3.81
N GLU A 64 19.69 16.56 3.01
CA GLU A 64 19.48 17.99 2.75
C GLU A 64 18.22 18.21 1.92
N VAL A 65 17.37 19.11 2.39
CA VAL A 65 16.08 19.41 1.76
C VAL A 65 16.01 20.90 1.42
N LEU A 66 15.67 21.22 0.16
CA LEU A 66 15.49 22.61 -0.25
C LEU A 66 14.33 23.26 0.52
N PRO A 67 14.44 24.57 0.81
CA PRO A 67 13.30 25.35 1.29
C PRO A 67 12.08 25.18 0.39
N ILE A 68 10.88 25.16 0.95
CA ILE A 68 9.63 24.87 0.21
C ILE A 68 9.48 25.78 -1.03
N LYS A 69 9.85 27.07 -0.90
CA LYS A 69 9.77 28.04 -2.01
C LYS A 69 10.65 27.69 -3.21
N ASP A 70 11.74 26.96 -2.98
CA ASP A 70 12.74 26.64 -4.01
C ASP A 70 12.50 25.25 -4.64
N ARG A 71 11.46 24.52 -4.20
CA ARG A 71 11.08 23.22 -4.76
C ARG A 71 10.31 23.40 -6.05
N SER A 72 10.65 22.59 -7.05
CA SER A 72 10.14 22.74 -8.42
C SER A 72 8.74 22.16 -8.63
N ILE A 73 8.33 21.17 -7.85
CA ILE A 73 7.06 20.48 -7.99
C ILE A 73 6.07 21.01 -6.94
N ASP A 74 4.93 21.52 -7.35
CA ASP A 74 3.93 22.02 -6.41
C ASP A 74 3.27 20.86 -5.65
N VAL A 75 2.83 19.83 -6.40
CA VAL A 75 2.25 18.63 -5.79
C VAL A 75 2.78 17.39 -6.50
N GLY A 76 3.30 16.43 -5.74
CA GLY A 76 3.80 15.15 -6.23
C GLY A 76 3.00 13.95 -5.75
N TYR A 77 2.91 12.90 -6.57
CA TYR A 77 2.37 11.60 -6.18
C TYR A 77 2.87 10.47 -7.07
N ARG A 78 3.31 9.39 -6.45
CA ARG A 78 3.69 8.16 -7.15
C ARG A 78 2.99 6.98 -6.53
N THR A 79 2.30 6.22 -7.35
CA THR A 79 1.65 4.98 -6.96
C THR A 79 1.59 4.03 -8.15
N ARG A 80 0.94 2.90 -7.96
CA ARG A 80 0.53 2.02 -9.06
C ARG A 80 -0.96 1.77 -9.00
N LYS A 81 -1.55 1.41 -10.13
CA LYS A 81 -2.92 0.91 -10.15
C LYS A 81 -2.92 -0.47 -9.47
N THR A 82 -3.66 -0.56 -8.38
CA THR A 82 -3.77 -1.79 -7.59
C THR A 82 -5.02 -2.56 -7.98
N PRO A 83 -5.01 -3.91 -7.88
CA PRO A 83 -6.18 -4.72 -8.18
C PRO A 83 -7.37 -4.40 -7.27
N TYR A 84 -8.58 -4.60 -7.78
CA TYR A 84 -9.82 -4.30 -7.04
C TYR A 84 -10.05 -5.24 -5.86
N TRP A 85 -9.53 -6.46 -5.89
CA TRP A 85 -9.63 -7.40 -4.76
C TRP A 85 -8.94 -6.92 -3.48
N LEU A 86 -8.08 -5.89 -3.54
CA LEU A 86 -7.57 -5.22 -2.34
C LEU A 86 -8.63 -4.37 -1.64
N GLY A 87 -9.78 -4.17 -2.27
CA GLY A 87 -10.89 -3.40 -1.76
C GLY A 87 -10.65 -1.89 -1.81
N LYS A 88 -11.45 -1.16 -1.03
CA LYS A 88 -11.54 0.30 -1.09
C LYS A 88 -10.19 1.01 -0.86
N LEU A 89 -9.41 0.59 0.13
CA LEU A 89 -8.10 1.21 0.40
C LEU A 89 -7.12 1.05 -0.76
N GLY A 90 -7.13 -0.11 -1.43
CA GLY A 90 -6.37 -0.35 -2.64
C GLY A 90 -6.84 0.55 -3.78
N TYR A 91 -8.14 0.64 -3.99
CA TYR A 91 -8.74 1.49 -5.02
C TYR A 91 -8.41 2.97 -4.82
N GLU A 92 -8.66 3.50 -3.63
CA GLU A 92 -8.42 4.91 -3.29
C GLU A 92 -6.96 5.33 -3.53
N LYS A 93 -6.02 4.40 -3.37
CA LYS A 93 -4.60 4.67 -3.52
C LYS A 93 -4.22 5.24 -4.89
N TRP A 94 -4.83 4.78 -5.96
CA TRP A 94 -4.55 5.31 -7.30
C TRP A 94 -5.65 6.27 -7.80
N PHE A 95 -6.88 6.07 -7.35
CA PHE A 95 -8.02 6.90 -7.75
C PHE A 95 -7.85 8.36 -7.33
N ILE A 96 -7.26 8.62 -6.15
CA ILE A 96 -6.99 9.99 -5.68
C ILE A 96 -6.11 10.77 -6.66
N ALA A 97 -5.17 10.10 -7.34
CA ALA A 97 -4.33 10.74 -8.34
C ALA A 97 -5.13 11.23 -9.56
N GLU A 98 -6.04 10.39 -10.04
CA GLU A 98 -6.89 10.73 -11.19
C GLU A 98 -7.90 11.83 -10.82
N GLU A 99 -8.51 11.75 -9.65
CA GLU A 99 -9.41 12.79 -9.14
C GLU A 99 -8.69 14.12 -8.93
N PHE A 100 -7.48 14.10 -8.37
CA PHE A 100 -6.71 15.33 -8.20
C PHE A 100 -6.35 15.95 -9.56
N LYS A 101 -5.85 15.18 -10.53
CA LYS A 101 -5.55 15.67 -11.88
C LYS A 101 -6.79 16.33 -12.51
N ARG A 102 -7.95 15.66 -12.39
CA ARG A 102 -9.22 16.18 -12.93
C ARG A 102 -9.62 17.52 -12.30
N LYS A 103 -9.52 17.62 -10.96
CA LYS A 103 -9.89 18.83 -10.21
C LYS A 103 -8.86 19.96 -10.35
N ALA A 104 -7.59 19.61 -10.51
CA ALA A 104 -6.50 20.58 -10.64
C ALA A 104 -6.28 21.08 -12.08
N LYS A 105 -7.06 20.62 -13.06
CA LYS A 105 -6.86 20.90 -14.48
C LYS A 105 -6.75 22.41 -14.80
N ASP A 106 -7.54 23.23 -14.13
CA ASP A 106 -7.57 24.68 -14.34
C ASP A 106 -6.70 25.46 -13.34
N MET A 107 -6.03 24.74 -12.44
CA MET A 107 -5.09 25.32 -11.49
C MET A 107 -3.72 25.44 -12.15
N LYS A 108 -3.04 26.56 -11.97
CA LYS A 108 -1.68 26.77 -12.48
C LYS A 108 -0.67 26.09 -11.55
N LEU A 109 -0.78 24.77 -11.38
CA LEU A 109 0.10 23.98 -10.54
C LEU A 109 1.03 23.11 -11.40
N ASN A 110 2.31 23.09 -11.04
CA ASN A 110 3.25 22.11 -11.56
C ASN A 110 3.08 20.80 -10.78
N ILE A 111 2.27 19.88 -11.33
CA ILE A 111 1.99 18.58 -10.73
C ILE A 111 2.83 17.47 -11.38
N ASP A 112 3.37 16.57 -10.56
CA ASP A 112 4.07 15.39 -11.04
C ASP A 112 3.46 14.11 -10.44
N PHE A 113 2.53 13.53 -11.20
CA PHE A 113 1.74 12.37 -10.80
C PHE A 113 1.91 11.21 -11.79
N SER A 114 2.18 10.03 -11.27
CA SER A 114 2.08 8.80 -12.05
C SER A 114 1.46 7.65 -11.24
N THR A 115 0.61 6.89 -11.95
CA THR A 115 0.00 5.64 -11.49
C THR A 115 0.54 4.43 -12.27
N LYS A 116 1.56 4.62 -13.11
CA LYS A 116 2.17 3.57 -13.93
C LYS A 116 3.19 2.78 -13.13
N GLU A 117 3.22 1.47 -13.29
CA GLU A 117 4.20 0.59 -12.65
C GLU A 117 5.64 0.99 -13.01
N GLY A 118 5.90 1.31 -14.29
CA GLY A 118 7.24 1.70 -14.77
C GLY A 118 7.77 3.02 -14.22
N ASP A 119 6.90 3.86 -13.64
CA ASP A 119 7.28 5.16 -13.08
C ASP A 119 7.49 5.09 -11.56
N ARG A 120 7.54 3.90 -10.99
CA ARG A 120 7.83 3.72 -9.56
C ARG A 120 9.25 4.16 -9.25
N LEU A 121 9.39 4.87 -8.14
CA LEU A 121 10.68 5.36 -7.64
C LEU A 121 11.09 4.59 -6.39
N TYR A 122 12.39 4.30 -6.28
CA TYR A 122 12.95 3.55 -5.18
C TYR A 122 14.21 4.22 -4.62
N GLY A 123 14.52 3.95 -3.37
CA GLY A 123 15.76 4.41 -2.74
C GLY A 123 15.94 5.93 -2.84
N ASN A 124 17.07 6.37 -3.39
CA ASN A 124 17.40 7.79 -3.51
C ASN A 124 16.46 8.55 -4.46
N ASP A 125 15.98 7.91 -5.53
CA ASP A 125 15.07 8.57 -6.49
C ASP A 125 13.73 8.90 -5.83
N TRP A 126 13.24 8.02 -4.95
CA TRP A 126 12.07 8.32 -4.12
C TRP A 126 12.32 9.50 -3.19
N VAL A 127 13.46 9.52 -2.50
CA VAL A 127 13.80 10.63 -1.57
C VAL A 127 13.93 11.95 -2.35
N ASN A 128 14.64 11.95 -3.47
CA ASN A 128 14.82 13.12 -4.32
C ASN A 128 13.47 13.65 -4.82
N PHE A 129 12.58 12.75 -5.23
CA PHE A 129 11.24 13.11 -5.68
C PHE A 129 10.45 13.80 -4.57
N ILE A 130 10.29 13.19 -3.39
CA ILE A 130 9.50 13.76 -2.30
C ILE A 130 10.06 15.09 -1.79
N THR A 131 11.39 15.24 -1.78
CA THR A 131 12.06 16.47 -1.34
C THR A 131 12.02 17.59 -2.39
N SER A 132 11.75 17.25 -3.65
CA SER A 132 11.50 18.22 -4.74
C SER A 132 10.04 18.72 -4.76
N CYS A 133 9.14 18.09 -4.02
CA CYS A 133 7.74 18.48 -3.95
C CYS A 133 7.49 19.47 -2.81
N ARG A 134 6.67 20.51 -3.06
CA ARG A 134 6.15 21.42 -2.03
C ARG A 134 5.11 20.72 -1.16
N ALA A 135 4.30 19.89 -1.79
CA ALA A 135 3.34 19.01 -1.14
C ALA A 135 3.32 17.63 -1.80
N VAL A 136 2.92 16.62 -1.03
CA VAL A 136 2.60 15.28 -1.56
C VAL A 136 1.19 14.91 -1.12
N ILE A 137 0.48 14.15 -1.97
CA ILE A 137 -0.80 13.58 -1.58
C ILE A 137 -0.53 12.27 -0.82
N GLY A 138 -1.33 12.02 0.19
CA GLY A 138 -1.36 10.76 0.91
C GLY A 138 -2.78 10.23 1.03
N VAL A 139 -2.91 8.93 1.05
CA VAL A 139 -4.14 8.21 1.40
C VAL A 139 -3.79 7.13 2.41
N GLU A 140 -4.78 6.71 3.17
CA GLU A 140 -4.68 5.44 3.88
C GLU A 140 -4.51 4.35 2.81
N SER A 141 -3.43 3.62 2.88
CA SER A 141 -3.10 2.61 1.87
C SER A 141 -3.12 1.21 2.47
N GLY A 142 -3.02 0.18 1.62
CA GLY A 142 -3.07 -1.21 2.01
C GLY A 142 -4.26 -1.92 1.40
N ALA A 143 -4.72 -2.97 2.05
CA ALA A 143 -5.94 -3.69 1.71
C ALA A 143 -7.00 -3.46 2.79
N SER A 144 -8.26 -3.27 2.38
CA SER A 144 -9.42 -3.28 3.27
C SER A 144 -10.08 -4.65 3.39
N ILE A 145 -9.54 -5.62 2.68
CA ILE A 145 -10.02 -7.00 2.60
C ILE A 145 -8.83 -7.94 2.85
N ILE A 146 -9.09 -9.04 3.55
CA ILE A 146 -8.15 -10.14 3.72
C ILE A 146 -8.68 -11.33 2.92
N ASP A 147 -7.90 -11.77 1.94
CA ASP A 147 -8.17 -12.97 1.17
C ASP A 147 -7.44 -14.16 1.80
N TYR A 148 -8.17 -15.00 2.52
CA TYR A 148 -7.58 -16.09 3.31
C TYR A 148 -7.04 -17.22 2.45
N ASP A 149 -7.70 -17.56 1.37
CA ASP A 149 -7.42 -18.74 0.54
C ASP A 149 -7.03 -18.41 -0.91
N GLY A 150 -7.13 -17.16 -1.32
CA GLY A 150 -6.84 -16.70 -2.68
C GLY A 150 -8.03 -16.84 -3.65
N GLU A 151 -9.20 -17.19 -3.16
CA GLU A 151 -10.37 -17.36 -4.03
C GLU A 151 -10.99 -16.02 -4.42
N LEU A 152 -10.97 -15.02 -3.54
CA LEU A 152 -11.43 -13.67 -3.85
C LEU A 152 -10.59 -13.04 -4.96
N GLU A 153 -9.26 -13.12 -4.85
CA GLU A 153 -8.34 -12.65 -5.88
C GLU A 153 -8.68 -13.25 -7.25
N LYS A 154 -8.82 -14.58 -7.33
CA LYS A 154 -9.14 -15.29 -8.57
C LYS A 154 -10.49 -14.86 -9.15
N ALA A 155 -11.51 -14.76 -8.29
CA ALA A 155 -12.86 -14.39 -8.73
C ALA A 155 -12.88 -12.96 -9.30
N VAL A 156 -12.25 -12.01 -8.61
CA VAL A 156 -12.18 -10.62 -9.05
C VAL A 156 -11.34 -10.47 -10.32
N GLU A 157 -10.19 -11.14 -10.41
CA GLU A 157 -9.34 -11.08 -11.61
C GLU A 157 -10.07 -11.67 -12.82
N SER A 158 -10.72 -12.83 -12.70
CA SER A 158 -11.54 -13.41 -13.78
C SER A 158 -12.66 -12.47 -14.22
N TYR A 159 -13.36 -11.85 -13.26
CA TYR A 159 -14.43 -10.90 -13.59
C TYR A 159 -13.91 -9.68 -14.36
N VAL A 160 -12.78 -9.12 -13.95
CA VAL A 160 -12.15 -7.97 -14.61
C VAL A 160 -11.62 -8.33 -16.00
N GLU A 161 -11.08 -9.54 -16.19
CA GLU A 161 -10.66 -10.04 -17.50
C GLU A 161 -11.84 -10.16 -18.46
N GLU A 162 -12.99 -10.64 -18.00
CA GLU A 162 -14.23 -10.71 -18.78
C GLU A 162 -14.89 -9.35 -18.99
N ASN A 163 -14.67 -8.39 -18.08
CA ASN A 163 -15.29 -7.06 -18.08
C ASN A 163 -14.23 -5.95 -17.90
N PRO A 164 -13.40 -5.69 -18.95
CA PRO A 164 -12.26 -4.76 -18.82
C PRO A 164 -12.61 -3.32 -18.44
N ASP A 165 -13.83 -2.90 -18.75
CA ASP A 165 -14.35 -1.56 -18.48
C ASP A 165 -15.12 -1.47 -17.15
N ALA A 166 -15.17 -2.55 -16.36
CA ALA A 166 -15.87 -2.55 -15.09
C ALA A 166 -15.25 -1.55 -14.11
N SER A 167 -16.11 -0.75 -13.49
CA SER A 167 -15.71 0.14 -12.39
C SER A 167 -15.51 -0.65 -11.08
N PHE A 168 -14.85 -0.03 -10.10
CA PHE A 168 -14.68 -0.62 -8.78
C PHE A 168 -16.01 -1.01 -8.11
N ASP A 169 -17.05 -0.20 -8.30
CA ASP A 169 -18.36 -0.45 -7.69
C ASP A 169 -19.16 -1.60 -8.36
N GLN A 170 -18.68 -2.11 -9.49
CA GLN A 170 -19.29 -3.23 -10.22
C GLN A 170 -18.60 -4.56 -9.92
N VAL A 171 -17.42 -4.52 -9.33
CA VAL A 171 -16.61 -5.67 -8.95
C VAL A 171 -16.79 -6.00 -7.48
#